data_e1573f13e219c45139c1e6a49a49d85f
#
_entry.id   e1573f13e219c45139c1e6a49a49d85f
#
_cell.length_a   1.000
_cell.length_b   1.000
_cell.length_c   1.000
_cell.angle_alpha   90.00
_cell.angle_beta   90.00
_cell.angle_gamma   90.00
#
_symmetry.space_group_name_H-M   'P 1'
#
loop_
_entity.id
_entity.type
_entity.pdbx_description
1 polymer ?
#
loop_
_entity_poly.entity_id
_entity_poly.type
_entity_poly.pdbx_seq_one_letter_code
_entity_poly.pdbx_strand_id
1 'polypeptide(L)'
;MAGRGRAGSLDVTEGVIWRQLLLLCVPVFFSSFFQEAYSLVNTFVVGQYAGKAALGGIQATAPLVDLAVGFSVGMGTGFAVVCSQYFGARDEERLSASVHTAMTIALVGGLAVSVLGSLLAEPILSLMGTPADLMAESLAFVRTYFGAMVFSIVYNTGSAVQRSVGDTRSPSVIVASTCVVNIVLDLVFVAGMHMEAAGAGMATALSLAWGCALTLVRLTHVDGPWRLDLRRLRIDPGICRVMLRCGLPLGLQSSCYSVSNIITQATINSFGSTVVTAFGLCGRIDAIIWMVSEALGVAVTTFSAQNFGARNYGRMRRGLKCALCLTALVVGSISVVLMANVLGIARFFVDDPQIAELTAQVMWYIGPFYVVYSLYDNIAGTIRGAGESLRPMIIVLTGSCLLRVVWQLAVVPLNHTLHVALLSYPITWVTTGVIFILYYRLGHWMEHAREHKEANLAA
;
A
#
# COMPACT_ATOMS: atom_id res chain seq x y z
N MET A 1 28.03 16.63 -7.15
CA MET A 1 27.30 16.97 -5.90
C MET A 1 25.82 16.85 -6.25
N ALA A 2 25.09 15.90 -5.66
CA ALA A 2 23.65 15.79 -5.87
C ALA A 2 23.00 17.06 -5.31
N GLY A 3 22.22 17.78 -6.11
CA GLY A 3 21.53 18.98 -5.67
C GLY A 3 20.61 18.64 -4.49
N ARG A 4 21.06 18.94 -3.29
CA ARG A 4 20.18 19.04 -2.12
C ARG A 4 19.29 20.24 -2.43
N GLY A 5 18.12 19.95 -3.01
CA GLY A 5 17.05 20.93 -3.10
C GLY A 5 16.69 21.44 -1.72
N ARG A 6 16.05 22.60 -1.66
CA ARG A 6 15.55 23.27 -0.46
C ARG A 6 15.12 22.26 0.62
N ALA A 7 15.54 22.43 1.83
CA ALA A 7 15.44 21.58 3.01
C ALA A 7 14.55 20.30 2.89
N GLY A 8 15.18 19.17 2.56
CA GLY A 8 14.53 17.84 2.63
C GLY A 8 13.96 17.28 1.33
N SER A 9 13.84 18.05 0.24
CA SER A 9 13.35 17.54 -1.06
C SER A 9 14.47 16.91 -1.89
N LEU A 10 14.13 15.93 -2.73
CA LEU A 10 15.01 15.29 -3.69
C LEU A 10 14.46 15.50 -5.11
N ASP A 11 15.15 16.33 -5.88
CA ASP A 11 14.87 16.48 -7.32
C ASP A 11 15.51 15.31 -8.05
N VAL A 12 14.68 14.47 -8.68
CA VAL A 12 15.14 13.29 -9.44
C VAL A 12 15.16 13.52 -10.95
N THR A 13 14.98 14.76 -11.38
CA THR A 13 15.05 15.13 -12.82
C THR A 13 16.48 15.19 -13.35
N GLU A 14 17.48 15.27 -12.45
CA GLU A 14 18.92 15.32 -12.77
C GLU A 14 19.69 14.29 -11.93
N GLY A 15 20.96 14.00 -12.27
CA GLY A 15 21.84 13.12 -11.50
C GLY A 15 21.76 11.63 -11.88
N VAL A 16 22.35 10.77 -11.05
CA VAL A 16 22.52 9.32 -11.31
C VAL A 16 21.24 8.56 -10.93
N ILE A 17 20.62 7.90 -11.90
CA ILE A 17 19.27 7.29 -11.79
C ILE A 17 19.20 6.24 -10.68
N TRP A 18 20.07 5.21 -10.71
CA TRP A 18 20.00 4.11 -9.74
C TRP A 18 20.18 4.59 -8.29
N ARG A 19 21.06 5.59 -8.08
CA ARG A 19 21.27 6.18 -6.75
C ARG A 19 20.02 6.91 -6.26
N GLN A 20 19.33 7.62 -7.14
CA GLN A 20 18.09 8.31 -6.79
C GLN A 20 16.95 7.35 -6.49
N LEU A 21 16.81 6.29 -7.28
CA LEU A 21 15.83 5.24 -7.01
C LEU A 21 16.08 4.59 -5.63
N LEU A 22 17.33 4.29 -5.28
CA LEU A 22 17.66 3.75 -3.96
C LEU A 22 17.41 4.76 -2.83
N LEU A 23 17.73 6.05 -3.03
CA LEU A 23 17.45 7.09 -2.03
C LEU A 23 15.96 7.27 -1.77
N LEU A 24 15.10 7.06 -2.78
CA LEU A 24 13.65 7.05 -2.59
C LEU A 24 13.16 5.73 -1.97
N CYS A 25 13.72 4.60 -2.38
CA CYS A 25 13.27 3.27 -2.01
C CYS A 25 13.60 2.91 -0.55
N VAL A 26 14.87 3.12 -0.13
CA VAL A 26 15.36 2.65 1.18
C VAL A 26 14.55 3.19 2.37
N PRO A 27 14.21 4.49 2.46
CA PRO A 27 13.38 4.96 3.57
C PRO A 27 11.96 4.38 3.55
N VAL A 28 11.38 4.15 2.36
CA VAL A 28 10.04 3.54 2.22
C VAL A 28 10.08 2.07 2.68
N PHE A 29 11.11 1.32 2.30
CA PHE A 29 11.33 -0.04 2.80
C PHE A 29 11.35 -0.09 4.33
N PHE A 30 12.11 0.80 4.97
CA PHE A 30 12.13 0.86 6.44
C PHE A 30 10.77 1.25 7.03
N SER A 31 9.99 2.10 6.35
CA SER A 31 8.62 2.39 6.79
C SER A 31 7.76 1.12 6.85
N SER A 32 7.76 0.34 5.76
CA SER A 32 6.98 -0.91 5.68
C SER A 32 7.52 -1.94 6.68
N PHE A 33 8.84 -2.00 6.89
CA PHE A 33 9.45 -2.86 7.92
C PHE A 33 8.98 -2.51 9.33
N PHE A 34 8.97 -1.23 9.70
CA PHE A 34 8.46 -0.82 11.02
C PHE A 34 6.97 -1.10 11.17
N GLN A 35 6.17 -0.93 10.12
CA GLN A 35 4.75 -1.28 10.15
C GLN A 35 4.51 -2.78 10.33
N GLU A 36 5.28 -3.64 9.67
CA GLU A 36 5.16 -5.09 9.84
C GLU A 36 5.61 -5.53 11.24
N ALA A 37 6.75 -5.01 11.72
CA ALA A 37 7.24 -5.29 13.07
C ALA A 37 6.21 -4.86 14.14
N TYR A 38 5.62 -3.69 13.99
CA TYR A 38 4.56 -3.22 14.87
C TYR A 38 3.33 -4.12 14.84
N SER A 39 2.89 -4.55 13.65
CA SER A 39 1.73 -5.45 13.51
C SER A 39 1.93 -6.77 14.26
N LEU A 40 3.15 -7.31 14.22
CA LEU A 40 3.51 -8.51 14.97
C LEU A 40 3.44 -8.28 16.49
N VAL A 41 4.00 -7.17 16.97
CA VAL A 41 3.99 -6.82 18.39
C VAL A 41 2.56 -6.59 18.89
N ASN A 42 1.73 -5.87 18.13
CA ASN A 42 0.33 -5.64 18.46
C ASN A 42 -0.44 -6.96 18.56
N THR A 43 -0.29 -7.86 17.58
CA THR A 43 -0.93 -9.18 17.60
C THR A 43 -0.49 -9.99 18.84
N PHE A 44 0.80 -9.91 19.20
CA PHE A 44 1.31 -10.58 20.39
C PHE A 44 0.71 -9.99 21.70
N VAL A 45 0.72 -8.66 21.84
CA VAL A 45 0.19 -7.98 23.04
C VAL A 45 -1.30 -8.27 23.20
N VAL A 46 -2.10 -8.11 22.16
CA VAL A 46 -3.53 -8.41 22.20
C VAL A 46 -3.78 -9.89 22.51
N GLY A 47 -3.07 -10.79 21.84
CA GLY A 47 -3.24 -12.24 22.06
C GLY A 47 -2.89 -12.68 23.47
N GLN A 48 -1.85 -12.08 24.07
CA GLN A 48 -1.37 -12.44 25.41
C GLN A 48 -2.21 -11.82 26.54
N TYR A 49 -2.67 -10.58 26.38
CA TYR A 49 -3.27 -9.80 27.47
C TYR A 49 -4.78 -9.55 27.34
N ALA A 50 -5.32 -9.46 26.11
CA ALA A 50 -6.75 -9.21 25.88
C ALA A 50 -7.58 -10.50 25.69
N GLY A 51 -6.91 -11.64 25.52
CA GLY A 51 -7.58 -12.93 25.40
C GLY A 51 -8.10 -13.26 23.98
N LYS A 52 -8.68 -14.48 23.86
CA LYS A 52 -9.08 -15.04 22.56
C LYS A 52 -10.24 -14.28 21.90
N ALA A 53 -11.19 -13.80 22.67
CA ALA A 53 -12.37 -13.09 22.14
C ALA A 53 -11.97 -11.74 21.51
N ALA A 54 -11.14 -10.95 22.21
CA ALA A 54 -10.66 -9.67 21.70
C ALA A 54 -9.80 -9.86 20.43
N LEU A 55 -8.86 -10.82 20.44
CA LEU A 55 -8.04 -11.13 19.26
C LEU A 55 -8.92 -11.60 18.10
N GLY A 56 -9.90 -12.49 18.35
CA GLY A 56 -10.84 -12.96 17.34
C GLY A 56 -11.71 -11.84 16.79
N GLY A 57 -12.19 -10.94 17.66
CA GLY A 57 -12.97 -9.77 17.29
C GLY A 57 -12.19 -8.81 16.39
N ILE A 58 -10.93 -8.49 16.72
CA ILE A 58 -10.06 -7.66 15.88
C ILE A 58 -9.79 -8.33 14.53
N GLN A 59 -9.45 -9.61 14.52
CA GLN A 59 -9.18 -10.35 13.27
C GLN A 59 -10.41 -10.43 12.35
N ALA A 60 -11.62 -10.56 12.91
CA ALA A 60 -12.87 -10.55 12.15
C ALA A 60 -13.10 -9.21 11.42
N THR A 61 -12.52 -8.11 11.92
CA THR A 61 -12.65 -6.77 11.33
C THR A 61 -11.56 -6.44 10.30
N ALA A 62 -10.46 -7.21 10.25
CA ALA A 62 -9.30 -6.93 9.41
C ALA A 62 -9.66 -6.69 7.92
N PRO A 63 -10.54 -7.48 7.26
CA PRO A 63 -10.87 -7.23 5.85
C PRO A 63 -11.54 -5.88 5.62
N LEU A 64 -12.34 -5.40 6.56
CA LEU A 64 -13.00 -4.09 6.47
C LEU A 64 -12.01 -2.94 6.65
N VAL A 65 -11.09 -3.09 7.61
CA VAL A 65 -10.01 -2.13 7.86
C VAL A 65 -9.07 -2.05 6.66
N ASP A 66 -8.63 -3.19 6.14
CA ASP A 66 -7.72 -3.28 4.98
C ASP A 66 -8.32 -2.65 3.74
N LEU A 67 -9.62 -2.84 3.52
CA LEU A 67 -10.34 -2.22 2.39
C LEU A 67 -10.33 -0.69 2.52
N ALA A 68 -10.63 -0.15 3.69
CA ALA A 68 -10.70 1.29 3.93
C ALA A 68 -9.29 1.94 3.86
N VAL A 69 -8.29 1.30 4.47
CA VAL A 69 -6.89 1.77 4.43
C VAL A 69 -6.34 1.66 3.02
N GLY A 70 -6.52 0.54 2.34
CA GLY A 70 -6.05 0.31 0.97
C GLY A 70 -6.63 1.34 0.00
N PHE A 71 -7.94 1.63 0.10
CA PHE A 71 -8.58 2.68 -0.68
C PHE A 71 -7.91 4.04 -0.44
N SER A 72 -7.67 4.39 0.83
CA SER A 72 -7.08 5.67 1.23
C SER A 72 -5.64 5.82 0.74
N VAL A 73 -4.84 4.76 0.84
CA VAL A 73 -3.44 4.72 0.34
C VAL A 73 -3.41 4.84 -1.18
N GLY A 74 -4.31 4.15 -1.89
CA GLY A 74 -4.44 4.25 -3.34
C GLY A 74 -4.80 5.68 -3.78
N MET A 75 -5.77 6.31 -3.13
CA MET A 75 -6.12 7.73 -3.35
C MET A 75 -4.91 8.65 -3.12
N GLY A 76 -4.21 8.48 -1.99
CA GLY A 76 -3.02 9.26 -1.65
C GLY A 76 -1.90 9.11 -2.69
N THR A 77 -1.71 7.91 -3.23
CA THR A 77 -0.75 7.65 -4.31
C THR A 77 -1.11 8.44 -5.57
N GLY A 78 -2.39 8.50 -5.95
CA GLY A 78 -2.84 9.34 -7.07
C GLY A 78 -2.60 10.83 -6.84
N PHE A 79 -2.83 11.33 -5.63
CA PHE A 79 -2.53 12.73 -5.28
C PHE A 79 -1.02 13.01 -5.33
N ALA A 80 -0.20 12.07 -4.85
CA ALA A 80 1.26 12.18 -4.94
C ALA A 80 1.76 12.27 -6.39
N VAL A 81 1.15 11.56 -7.32
CA VAL A 81 1.49 11.65 -8.76
C VAL A 81 1.30 13.07 -9.27
N VAL A 82 0.17 13.70 -8.97
CA VAL A 82 -0.13 15.08 -9.41
C VAL A 82 0.85 16.08 -8.79
N CYS A 83 1.09 15.99 -7.47
CA CYS A 83 2.07 16.83 -6.78
C CYS A 83 3.49 16.61 -7.34
N SER A 84 3.90 15.36 -7.62
CA SER A 84 5.21 15.05 -8.20
C SER A 84 5.38 15.66 -9.59
N GLN A 85 4.33 15.65 -10.41
CA GLN A 85 4.37 16.24 -11.75
C GLN A 85 4.56 17.75 -11.71
N TYR A 86 3.85 18.47 -10.82
CA TYR A 86 4.02 19.91 -10.66
C TYR A 86 5.38 20.25 -10.02
N PHE A 87 5.85 19.43 -9.07
CA PHE A 87 7.19 19.58 -8.52
C PHE A 87 8.27 19.44 -9.62
N GLY A 88 8.18 18.39 -10.45
CA GLY A 88 9.10 18.19 -11.57
C GLY A 88 9.01 19.26 -12.66
N ALA A 89 7.82 19.83 -12.86
CA ALA A 89 7.60 20.96 -13.77
C ALA A 89 8.15 22.28 -13.23
N ARG A 90 8.53 22.34 -11.94
CA ARG A 90 8.91 23.56 -11.20
C ARG A 90 7.79 24.61 -11.18
N ASP A 91 6.54 24.17 -11.24
CA ASP A 91 5.34 24.99 -11.13
C ASP A 91 4.94 25.10 -9.65
N GLU A 92 5.50 26.12 -8.99
CA GLU A 92 5.34 26.32 -7.55
C GLU A 92 3.90 26.66 -7.15
N GLU A 93 3.19 27.40 -7.99
CA GLU A 93 1.81 27.81 -7.73
C GLU A 93 0.87 26.60 -7.76
N ARG A 94 0.92 25.81 -8.84
CA ARG A 94 0.09 24.61 -8.98
C ARG A 94 0.50 23.53 -7.98
N LEU A 95 1.77 23.42 -7.62
CA LEU A 95 2.21 22.51 -6.56
C LEU A 95 1.59 22.89 -5.22
N SER A 96 1.64 24.18 -4.84
CA SER A 96 1.00 24.67 -3.61
C SER A 96 -0.50 24.41 -3.63
N ALA A 97 -1.19 24.76 -4.72
CA ALA A 97 -2.62 24.51 -4.86
C ALA A 97 -2.95 22.99 -4.76
N SER A 98 -2.09 22.13 -5.32
CA SER A 98 -2.24 20.67 -5.25
C SER A 98 -2.12 20.16 -3.82
N VAL A 99 -1.16 20.64 -3.04
CA VAL A 99 -0.99 20.24 -1.64
C VAL A 99 -2.21 20.64 -0.81
N HIS A 100 -2.70 21.88 -0.96
CA HIS A 100 -3.88 22.35 -0.23
C HIS A 100 -5.14 21.57 -0.64
N THR A 101 -5.33 21.31 -1.94
CA THR A 101 -6.46 20.53 -2.45
C THR A 101 -6.41 19.08 -1.93
N ALA A 102 -5.25 18.41 -1.98
CA ALA A 102 -5.08 17.05 -1.47
C ALA A 102 -5.41 16.94 0.02
N MET A 103 -4.88 17.87 0.83
CA MET A 103 -5.10 17.88 2.28
C MET A 103 -6.55 18.22 2.64
N THR A 104 -7.20 19.09 1.87
CA THR A 104 -8.63 19.39 2.07
C THR A 104 -9.51 18.21 1.72
N ILE A 105 -9.25 17.52 0.60
CA ILE A 105 -9.96 16.30 0.23
C ILE A 105 -9.74 15.22 1.29
N ALA A 106 -8.50 15.06 1.79
CA ALA A 106 -8.19 14.10 2.84
C ALA A 106 -8.95 14.39 4.15
N LEU A 107 -9.06 15.67 4.54
CA LEU A 107 -9.78 16.07 5.74
C LEU A 107 -11.29 15.83 5.59
N VAL A 108 -11.89 16.34 4.52
CA VAL A 108 -13.34 16.22 4.28
C VAL A 108 -13.74 14.77 4.03
N GLY A 109 -13.02 14.08 3.14
CA GLY A 109 -13.24 12.66 2.85
C GLY A 109 -12.98 11.77 4.07
N GLY A 110 -11.91 12.07 4.81
CA GLY A 110 -11.58 11.37 6.05
C GLY A 110 -12.66 11.51 7.11
N LEU A 111 -13.20 12.71 7.30
CA LEU A 111 -14.31 12.95 8.22
C LEU A 111 -15.58 12.19 7.78
N ALA A 112 -15.89 12.22 6.49
CA ALA A 112 -17.02 11.47 5.93
C ALA A 112 -16.86 9.96 6.16
N VAL A 113 -15.68 9.39 5.88
CA VAL A 113 -15.39 7.96 6.13
C VAL A 113 -15.44 7.64 7.63
N SER A 114 -14.93 8.51 8.51
CA SER A 114 -15.00 8.31 9.95
C SER A 114 -16.44 8.24 10.46
N VAL A 115 -17.28 9.19 10.05
CA VAL A 115 -18.68 9.23 10.47
C VAL A 115 -19.46 8.04 9.88
N LEU A 116 -19.40 7.85 8.57
CA LEU A 116 -20.16 6.78 7.90
C LEU A 116 -19.67 5.40 8.33
N GLY A 117 -18.36 5.19 8.45
CA GLY A 117 -17.79 3.90 8.90
C GLY A 117 -18.18 3.56 10.32
N SER A 118 -18.19 4.54 11.25
CA SER A 118 -18.64 4.33 12.61
C SER A 118 -20.13 4.04 12.72
N LEU A 119 -20.97 4.73 11.92
CA LEU A 119 -22.42 4.52 11.91
C LEU A 119 -22.81 3.19 11.26
N LEU A 120 -22.12 2.80 10.18
CA LEU A 120 -22.40 1.59 9.42
C LEU A 120 -21.63 0.35 9.92
N ALA A 121 -20.84 0.48 10.99
CA ALA A 121 -20.01 -0.60 11.53
C ALA A 121 -20.84 -1.84 11.85
N GLU A 122 -21.94 -1.71 12.60
CA GLU A 122 -22.78 -2.82 13.01
C GLU A 122 -23.48 -3.54 11.85
N PRO A 123 -24.20 -2.86 10.91
CA PRO A 123 -24.77 -3.52 9.76
C PRO A 123 -23.73 -4.19 8.85
N ILE A 124 -22.54 -3.59 8.70
CA ILE A 124 -21.47 -4.19 7.88
C ILE A 124 -20.94 -5.47 8.55
N LEU A 125 -20.64 -5.46 9.84
CA LEU A 125 -20.18 -6.64 10.57
C LEU A 125 -21.22 -7.76 10.56
N SER A 126 -22.52 -7.41 10.68
CA SER A 126 -23.62 -8.36 10.58
C SER A 126 -23.70 -8.98 9.19
N LEU A 127 -23.53 -8.16 8.13
CA LEU A 127 -23.50 -8.63 6.74
C LEU A 127 -22.28 -9.52 6.46
N MET A 128 -21.15 -9.27 7.12
CA MET A 128 -19.96 -10.12 7.05
C MET A 128 -20.11 -11.46 7.78
N GLY A 129 -21.21 -11.66 8.52
CA GLY A 129 -21.47 -12.89 9.26
C GLY A 129 -20.58 -13.02 10.51
N THR A 130 -20.21 -11.90 11.15
CA THR A 130 -19.44 -11.91 12.40
C THR A 130 -20.18 -12.70 13.47
N PRO A 131 -19.54 -13.72 14.11
CA PRO A 131 -20.16 -14.50 15.17
C PRO A 131 -20.67 -13.63 16.33
N ALA A 132 -21.80 -14.03 16.92
CA ALA A 132 -22.47 -13.23 17.95
C ALA A 132 -21.61 -13.04 19.22
N ASP A 133 -20.77 -14.02 19.53
CA ASP A 133 -19.81 -13.99 20.64
C ASP A 133 -18.64 -13.03 20.43
N LEU A 134 -18.31 -12.69 19.18
CA LEU A 134 -17.25 -11.76 18.81
C LEU A 134 -17.79 -10.37 18.46
N MET A 135 -19.10 -10.21 18.26
CA MET A 135 -19.73 -8.97 17.76
C MET A 135 -19.41 -7.76 18.64
N ALA A 136 -19.47 -7.91 19.97
CA ALA A 136 -19.23 -6.82 20.91
C ALA A 136 -17.78 -6.27 20.78
N GLU A 137 -16.78 -7.16 20.76
CA GLU A 137 -15.37 -6.81 20.64
C GLU A 137 -15.05 -6.22 19.23
N SER A 138 -15.60 -6.85 18.20
CA SER A 138 -15.46 -6.35 16.82
C SER A 138 -16.02 -4.94 16.68
N LEU A 139 -17.20 -4.68 17.22
CA LEU A 139 -17.88 -3.39 17.16
C LEU A 139 -17.14 -2.30 17.95
N ALA A 140 -16.66 -2.65 19.15
CA ALA A 140 -15.85 -1.75 19.98
C ALA A 140 -14.57 -1.31 19.26
N PHE A 141 -13.84 -2.26 18.66
CA PHE A 141 -12.64 -1.98 17.89
C PHE A 141 -12.95 -1.15 16.63
N VAL A 142 -13.90 -1.59 15.80
CA VAL A 142 -14.22 -0.94 14.50
C VAL A 142 -14.72 0.49 14.70
N ARG A 143 -15.61 0.73 15.65
CA ARG A 143 -16.11 2.10 15.92
C ARG A 143 -14.99 3.04 16.34
N THR A 144 -14.08 2.57 17.20
CA THR A 144 -12.93 3.37 17.64
C THR A 144 -11.96 3.62 16.47
N TYR A 145 -11.67 2.59 15.69
CA TYR A 145 -10.78 2.68 14.53
C TYR A 145 -11.34 3.63 13.44
N PHE A 146 -12.60 3.45 13.04
CA PHE A 146 -13.23 4.34 12.04
C PHE A 146 -13.41 5.75 12.57
N GLY A 147 -13.70 5.93 13.87
CA GLY A 147 -13.70 7.27 14.48
C GLY A 147 -12.39 8.02 14.29
N ALA A 148 -11.26 7.29 14.27
CA ALA A 148 -9.93 7.84 14.03
C ALA A 148 -9.50 7.84 12.56
N MET A 149 -10.33 7.36 11.62
CA MET A 149 -9.94 7.19 10.21
C MET A 149 -9.57 8.50 9.53
N VAL A 150 -10.14 9.62 9.96
CA VAL A 150 -9.75 10.96 9.50
C VAL A 150 -8.25 11.21 9.72
N PHE A 151 -7.70 10.81 10.88
CA PHE A 151 -6.27 10.96 11.16
C PHE A 151 -5.42 10.08 10.25
N SER A 152 -5.87 8.85 10.00
CA SER A 152 -5.20 7.93 9.08
C SER A 152 -5.15 8.49 7.66
N ILE A 153 -6.28 9.00 7.13
CA ILE A 153 -6.38 9.52 5.77
C ILE A 153 -5.52 10.78 5.61
N VAL A 154 -5.58 11.71 6.56
CA VAL A 154 -4.76 12.93 6.56
C VAL A 154 -3.28 12.59 6.67
N TYR A 155 -2.90 11.67 7.55
CA TYR A 155 -1.55 11.17 7.71
C TYR A 155 -1.00 10.52 6.44
N ASN A 156 -1.74 9.59 5.83
CA ASN A 156 -1.34 8.90 4.61
C ASN A 156 -1.22 9.86 3.42
N THR A 157 -2.18 10.80 3.27
CA THR A 157 -2.13 11.82 2.21
C THR A 157 -0.95 12.77 2.42
N GLY A 158 -0.72 13.24 3.63
CA GLY A 158 0.40 14.10 3.94
C GLY A 158 1.76 13.42 3.73
N SER A 159 1.87 12.14 4.08
CA SER A 159 3.04 11.30 3.77
C SER A 159 3.24 11.13 2.26
N ALA A 160 2.16 10.95 1.50
CA ALA A 160 2.19 10.86 0.05
C ALA A 160 2.65 12.18 -0.60
N VAL A 161 2.20 13.33 -0.09
CA VAL A 161 2.68 14.67 -0.50
C VAL A 161 4.17 14.83 -0.22
N GLN A 162 4.67 14.44 0.95
CA GLN A 162 6.10 14.49 1.26
C GLN A 162 6.91 13.62 0.29
N ARG A 163 6.48 12.38 0.05
CA ARG A 163 7.13 11.48 -0.93
C ARG A 163 7.12 12.06 -2.35
N SER A 164 6.08 12.80 -2.73
CA SER A 164 5.94 13.39 -4.07
C SER A 164 7.05 14.38 -4.42
N VAL A 165 7.57 15.10 -3.44
CA VAL A 165 8.70 16.02 -3.56
C VAL A 165 10.05 15.35 -3.27
N GLY A 166 10.06 14.02 -3.11
CA GLY A 166 11.26 13.22 -2.84
C GLY A 166 11.67 13.16 -1.38
N ASP A 167 10.93 13.77 -0.44
CA ASP A 167 11.14 13.59 0.99
C ASP A 167 10.51 12.26 1.44
N THR A 168 11.26 11.16 1.28
CA THR A 168 10.84 9.84 1.76
C THR A 168 11.32 9.59 3.20
N ARG A 169 12.31 10.35 3.68
CA ARG A 169 12.89 10.18 5.02
C ARG A 169 11.94 10.65 6.13
N SER A 170 11.32 11.82 5.97
CA SER A 170 10.44 12.38 7.00
C SER A 170 9.23 11.46 7.27
N PRO A 171 8.47 10.97 6.25
CA PRO A 171 7.42 9.97 6.46
C PRO A 171 7.91 8.72 7.18
N SER A 172 9.10 8.21 6.83
CA SER A 172 9.65 6.98 7.46
C SER A 172 9.93 7.16 8.94
N VAL A 173 10.48 8.32 9.33
CA VAL A 173 10.72 8.64 10.76
C VAL A 173 9.38 8.81 11.49
N ILE A 174 8.39 9.42 10.86
CA ILE A 174 7.05 9.58 11.46
C ILE A 174 6.40 8.20 11.65
N VAL A 175 6.47 7.29 10.65
CA VAL A 175 5.99 5.90 10.78
C VAL A 175 6.65 5.21 11.97
N ALA A 176 7.99 5.24 12.05
CA ALA A 176 8.72 4.62 13.17
C ALA A 176 8.26 5.16 14.53
N SER A 177 8.11 6.49 14.65
CA SER A 177 7.59 7.13 15.86
C SER A 177 6.15 6.68 16.18
N THR A 178 5.28 6.61 15.18
CA THR A 178 3.89 6.16 15.33
C THR A 178 3.82 4.71 15.81
N CYS A 179 4.67 3.84 15.28
CA CYS A 179 4.78 2.44 15.71
C CYS A 179 5.21 2.34 17.18
N VAL A 180 6.22 3.10 17.60
CA VAL A 180 6.66 3.12 19.00
C VAL A 180 5.56 3.62 19.93
N VAL A 181 4.91 4.72 19.59
CA VAL A 181 3.78 5.26 20.38
C VAL A 181 2.65 4.23 20.47
N ASN A 182 2.33 3.56 19.38
CA ASN A 182 1.28 2.55 19.40
C ASN A 182 1.63 1.37 20.33
N ILE A 183 2.86 0.81 20.23
CA ILE A 183 3.30 -0.28 21.12
C ILE A 183 3.20 0.14 22.59
N VAL A 184 3.64 1.36 22.93
CA VAL A 184 3.55 1.87 24.30
C VAL A 184 2.10 1.97 24.74
N LEU A 185 1.22 2.51 23.90
CA LEU A 185 -0.20 2.64 24.23
C LEU A 185 -0.92 1.28 24.30
N ASP A 186 -0.57 0.31 23.47
CA ASP A 186 -1.08 -1.07 23.56
C ASP A 186 -0.69 -1.70 24.91
N LEU A 187 0.56 -1.54 25.34
CA LEU A 187 1.00 -2.02 26.65
C LEU A 187 0.25 -1.32 27.81
N VAL A 188 0.00 -0.03 27.70
CA VAL A 188 -0.75 0.71 28.73
C VAL A 188 -2.22 0.30 28.76
N PHE A 189 -2.92 0.33 27.63
CA PHE A 189 -4.37 0.12 27.60
C PHE A 189 -4.75 -1.36 27.64
N VAL A 190 -4.05 -2.22 26.90
CA VAL A 190 -4.39 -3.64 26.82
C VAL A 190 -3.78 -4.42 27.99
N ALA A 191 -2.47 -4.28 28.24
CA ALA A 191 -1.80 -5.04 29.28
C ALA A 191 -1.97 -4.41 30.68
N GLY A 192 -1.91 -3.08 30.81
CA GLY A 192 -1.99 -2.38 32.10
C GLY A 192 -3.41 -2.10 32.56
N MET A 193 -4.30 -1.63 31.67
CA MET A 193 -5.67 -1.24 32.02
C MET A 193 -6.71 -2.32 31.67
N HIS A 194 -6.31 -3.41 31.02
CA HIS A 194 -7.17 -4.54 30.62
C HIS A 194 -8.40 -4.12 29.81
N MET A 195 -8.22 -3.18 28.87
CA MET A 195 -9.31 -2.64 28.04
C MET A 195 -9.64 -3.50 26.81
N GLU A 196 -9.07 -4.70 26.70
CA GLU A 196 -9.35 -5.68 25.63
C GLU A 196 -9.26 -5.07 24.22
N ALA A 197 -10.21 -5.38 23.29
CA ALA A 197 -10.22 -4.86 21.93
C ALA A 197 -10.43 -3.33 21.86
N ALA A 198 -11.19 -2.76 22.80
CA ALA A 198 -11.36 -1.31 22.88
C ALA A 198 -10.03 -0.60 23.17
N GLY A 199 -9.17 -1.19 24.02
CA GLY A 199 -7.85 -0.67 24.33
C GLY A 199 -6.93 -0.66 23.10
N ALA A 200 -6.90 -1.73 22.32
CA ALA A 200 -6.15 -1.81 21.06
C ALA A 200 -6.66 -0.79 20.03
N GLY A 201 -7.99 -0.62 19.93
CA GLY A 201 -8.60 0.41 19.08
C GLY A 201 -8.19 1.83 19.49
N MET A 202 -8.20 2.14 20.81
CA MET A 202 -7.77 3.44 21.32
C MET A 202 -6.28 3.70 21.11
N ALA A 203 -5.42 2.70 21.33
CA ALA A 203 -3.99 2.80 21.08
C ALA A 203 -3.72 3.12 19.61
N THR A 204 -4.40 2.42 18.70
CA THR A 204 -4.33 2.67 17.26
C THR A 204 -4.84 4.09 16.92
N ALA A 205 -5.98 4.51 17.44
CA ALA A 205 -6.56 5.83 17.19
C ALA A 205 -5.62 6.96 17.64
N LEU A 206 -5.04 6.87 18.81
CA LEU A 206 -4.12 7.89 19.34
C LEU A 206 -2.78 7.90 18.61
N SER A 207 -2.26 6.73 18.21
CA SER A 207 -1.03 6.66 17.41
C SER A 207 -1.22 7.23 16.01
N LEU A 208 -2.38 7.01 15.38
CA LEU A 208 -2.73 7.65 14.12
C LEU A 208 -2.87 9.17 14.25
N ALA A 209 -3.48 9.66 15.35
CA ALA A 209 -3.55 11.09 15.65
C ALA A 209 -2.16 11.70 15.86
N TRP A 210 -1.26 10.98 16.53
CA TRP A 210 0.15 11.36 16.67
C TRP A 210 0.86 11.48 15.32
N GLY A 211 0.76 10.46 14.46
CA GLY A 211 1.33 10.47 13.12
C GLY A 211 0.76 11.60 12.25
N CYS A 212 -0.55 11.85 12.36
CA CYS A 212 -1.22 12.98 11.71
C CYS A 212 -0.65 14.32 12.18
N ALA A 213 -0.53 14.51 13.50
CA ALA A 213 0.00 15.74 14.08
C ALA A 213 1.44 16.02 13.61
N LEU A 214 2.33 15.00 13.67
CA LEU A 214 3.72 15.13 13.19
C LEU A 214 3.79 15.45 11.69
N THR A 215 2.93 14.81 10.89
CA THR A 215 2.86 15.06 9.44
C THR A 215 2.41 16.50 9.14
N LEU A 216 1.39 16.99 9.84
CA LEU A 216 0.93 18.37 9.72
C LEU A 216 1.99 19.38 10.19
N VAL A 217 2.64 19.13 11.33
CA VAL A 217 3.76 19.96 11.82
C VAL A 217 4.85 20.01 10.77
N ARG A 218 5.25 18.86 10.20
CA ARG A 218 6.29 18.83 9.17
C ARG A 218 5.88 19.65 7.94
N LEU A 219 4.66 19.47 7.42
CA LEU A 219 4.19 20.16 6.22
C LEU A 219 4.00 21.68 6.44
N THR A 220 3.66 22.11 7.66
CA THR A 220 3.48 23.55 7.97
C THR A 220 4.79 24.28 8.22
N HIS A 221 5.87 23.57 8.60
CA HIS A 221 7.18 24.16 8.93
C HIS A 221 8.25 23.95 7.84
N VAL A 222 7.89 23.37 6.71
CA VAL A 222 8.85 23.20 5.61
C VAL A 222 9.03 24.50 4.84
N ASP A 223 10.27 24.78 4.44
CA ASP A 223 10.60 25.91 3.57
C ASP A 223 10.54 25.46 2.09
N GLY A 224 9.41 25.74 1.45
CA GLY A 224 9.22 25.37 0.04
C GLY A 224 7.79 25.59 -0.46
N PRO A 225 7.56 25.49 -1.78
CA PRO A 225 6.25 25.70 -2.39
C PRO A 225 5.20 24.64 -2.00
N TRP A 226 5.62 23.52 -1.40
CA TRP A 226 4.73 22.49 -0.85
C TRP A 226 4.38 22.69 0.63
N ARG A 227 4.74 23.87 1.20
CA ARG A 227 4.33 24.25 2.55
C ARG A 227 2.82 24.31 2.66
N LEU A 228 2.28 23.63 3.66
CA LEU A 228 0.84 23.68 3.97
C LEU A 228 0.54 24.88 4.86
N ASP A 229 -0.36 25.75 4.40
CA ASP A 229 -0.95 26.79 5.22
C ASP A 229 -2.39 26.40 5.58
N LEU A 230 -2.61 26.02 6.84
CA LEU A 230 -3.91 25.58 7.32
C LEU A 230 -5.02 26.64 7.18
N ARG A 231 -4.64 27.93 7.05
CA ARG A 231 -5.60 29.02 6.83
C ARG A 231 -6.02 29.17 5.37
N ARG A 232 -5.27 28.54 4.45
CA ARG A 232 -5.50 28.58 3.00
C ARG A 232 -6.03 27.28 2.43
N LEU A 233 -6.56 26.41 3.29
CA LEU A 233 -7.20 25.18 2.85
C LEU A 233 -8.35 25.50 1.89
N ARG A 234 -8.21 25.04 0.66
CA ARG A 234 -9.20 25.21 -0.40
C ARG A 234 -9.12 24.07 -1.39
N ILE A 235 -10.23 23.80 -2.05
CA ILE A 235 -10.28 22.85 -3.17
C ILE A 235 -10.22 23.67 -4.47
N ASP A 236 -9.17 23.45 -5.24
CA ASP A 236 -9.13 23.89 -6.63
C ASP A 236 -9.89 22.87 -7.50
N PRO A 237 -11.00 23.27 -8.19
CA PRO A 237 -11.82 22.31 -8.92
C PRO A 237 -11.09 21.61 -10.06
N GLY A 238 -10.17 22.31 -10.75
CA GLY A 238 -9.36 21.74 -11.83
C GLY A 238 -8.41 20.69 -11.30
N ILE A 239 -7.63 21.03 -10.28
CA ILE A 239 -6.67 20.12 -9.63
C ILE A 239 -7.42 18.94 -8.97
N CYS A 240 -8.54 19.19 -8.30
CA CYS A 240 -9.37 18.16 -7.69
C CYS A 240 -9.81 17.11 -8.72
N ARG A 241 -10.29 17.53 -9.89
CA ARG A 241 -10.67 16.61 -10.98
C ARG A 241 -9.51 15.75 -11.42
N VAL A 242 -8.31 16.32 -11.58
CA VAL A 242 -7.11 15.57 -11.96
C VAL A 242 -6.69 14.59 -10.87
N MET A 243 -6.70 15.01 -9.61
CA MET A 243 -6.39 14.17 -8.45
C MET A 243 -7.36 12.99 -8.31
N LEU A 244 -8.66 13.25 -8.44
CA LEU A 244 -9.66 12.17 -8.38
C LEU A 244 -9.53 11.22 -9.57
N ARG A 245 -9.25 11.73 -10.77
CA ARG A 245 -9.00 10.89 -11.95
C ARG A 245 -7.78 9.97 -11.78
N CYS A 246 -6.74 10.42 -11.09
CA CYS A 246 -5.57 9.61 -10.79
C CYS A 246 -5.80 8.70 -9.56
N GLY A 247 -6.46 9.19 -8.52
CA GLY A 247 -6.57 8.53 -7.22
C GLY A 247 -7.70 7.51 -7.15
N LEU A 248 -8.90 7.82 -7.66
CA LEU A 248 -10.04 6.90 -7.59
C LEU A 248 -9.75 5.54 -8.23
N PRO A 249 -9.13 5.45 -9.44
CA PRO A 249 -8.75 4.16 -9.98
C PRO A 249 -7.82 3.36 -9.07
N LEU A 250 -6.84 4.01 -8.44
CA LEU A 250 -5.88 3.32 -7.57
C LEU A 250 -6.53 2.88 -6.24
N GLY A 251 -7.42 3.71 -5.67
CA GLY A 251 -8.21 3.30 -4.50
C GLY A 251 -9.10 2.11 -4.80
N LEU A 252 -9.82 2.14 -5.92
CA LEU A 252 -10.67 1.03 -6.35
C LEU A 252 -9.86 -0.24 -6.65
N GLN A 253 -8.70 -0.10 -7.30
CA GLN A 253 -7.78 -1.23 -7.53
C GLN A 253 -7.38 -1.91 -6.22
N SER A 254 -6.99 -1.13 -5.19
CA SER A 254 -6.61 -1.68 -3.88
C SER A 254 -7.77 -2.42 -3.22
N SER A 255 -8.98 -1.86 -3.26
CA SER A 255 -10.18 -2.51 -2.74
C SER A 255 -10.50 -3.83 -3.45
N CYS A 256 -10.44 -3.85 -4.77
CA CYS A 256 -10.68 -5.08 -5.55
C CYS A 256 -9.61 -6.15 -5.29
N TYR A 257 -8.35 -5.72 -5.03
CA TYR A 257 -7.29 -6.64 -4.66
C TYR A 257 -7.58 -7.33 -3.31
N SER A 258 -8.05 -6.57 -2.32
CA SER A 258 -8.47 -7.10 -1.02
C SER A 258 -9.60 -8.12 -1.16
N VAL A 259 -10.62 -7.83 -1.98
CA VAL A 259 -11.72 -8.78 -2.26
C VAL A 259 -11.20 -10.06 -2.92
N SER A 260 -10.31 -9.95 -3.92
CA SER A 260 -9.69 -11.11 -4.56
C SER A 260 -8.91 -11.98 -3.58
N ASN A 261 -8.19 -11.35 -2.65
CA ASN A 261 -7.45 -12.06 -1.60
C ASN A 261 -8.38 -12.79 -0.62
N ILE A 262 -9.53 -12.20 -0.25
CA ILE A 262 -10.54 -12.84 0.61
C ILE A 262 -11.07 -14.11 -0.07
N ILE A 263 -11.41 -14.05 -1.36
CA ILE A 263 -11.90 -15.22 -2.12
C ILE A 263 -10.82 -16.30 -2.19
N THR A 264 -9.58 -15.92 -2.44
CA THR A 264 -8.45 -16.87 -2.45
C THR A 264 -8.27 -17.52 -1.08
N GLN A 265 -8.33 -16.72 0.01
CA GLN A 265 -8.24 -17.24 1.38
C GLN A 265 -9.38 -18.21 1.71
N ALA A 266 -10.61 -17.90 1.27
CA ALA A 266 -11.75 -18.82 1.43
C ALA A 266 -11.51 -20.16 0.73
N THR A 267 -10.92 -20.15 -0.47
CA THR A 267 -10.52 -21.37 -1.17
C THR A 267 -9.42 -22.12 -0.41
N ILE A 268 -8.39 -21.43 0.10
CA ILE A 268 -7.33 -22.06 0.89
C ILE A 268 -7.89 -22.69 2.17
N ASN A 269 -8.86 -22.03 2.82
CA ASN A 269 -9.51 -22.55 4.02
C ASN A 269 -10.22 -23.90 3.78
N SER A 270 -10.72 -24.16 2.55
CA SER A 270 -11.40 -25.41 2.20
C SER A 270 -10.46 -26.63 2.19
N PHE A 271 -9.14 -26.45 2.17
CA PHE A 271 -8.16 -27.53 2.21
C PHE A 271 -7.76 -27.98 3.64
N GLY A 272 -8.33 -27.34 4.68
CA GLY A 272 -8.13 -27.71 6.07
C GLY A 272 -7.04 -26.91 6.80
N SER A 273 -7.00 -27.09 8.12
CA SER A 273 -6.21 -26.24 9.02
C SER A 273 -4.69 -26.29 8.78
N THR A 274 -4.16 -27.46 8.43
CA THR A 274 -2.72 -27.63 8.12
C THR A 274 -2.30 -26.78 6.92
N VAL A 275 -3.11 -26.75 5.87
CA VAL A 275 -2.87 -25.93 4.66
C VAL A 275 -2.99 -24.46 4.99
N VAL A 276 -4.01 -24.06 5.76
CA VAL A 276 -4.19 -22.67 6.21
C VAL A 276 -3.00 -22.18 7.02
N THR A 277 -2.49 -23.00 7.94
CA THR A 277 -1.31 -22.65 8.74
C THR A 277 -0.06 -22.52 7.85
N ALA A 278 0.16 -23.48 6.93
CA ALA A 278 1.29 -23.42 6.01
C ALA A 278 1.23 -22.20 5.09
N PHE A 279 0.05 -21.86 4.55
CA PHE A 279 -0.15 -20.69 3.72
C PHE A 279 0.04 -19.38 4.50
N GLY A 280 -0.44 -19.32 5.74
CA GLY A 280 -0.21 -18.18 6.64
C GLY A 280 1.28 -17.98 6.96
N LEU A 281 2.02 -19.08 7.14
CA LEU A 281 3.47 -19.01 7.35
C LEU A 281 4.20 -18.52 6.08
N CYS A 282 3.76 -18.91 4.88
CA CYS A 282 4.28 -18.35 3.63
C CYS A 282 4.14 -16.82 3.61
N GLY A 283 2.97 -16.28 4.01
CA GLY A 283 2.74 -14.83 4.07
C GLY A 283 3.67 -14.11 5.04
N ARG A 284 4.16 -14.78 6.09
CA ARG A 284 5.19 -14.22 6.99
C ARG A 284 6.59 -14.25 6.37
N ILE A 285 6.91 -15.29 5.65
CA ILE A 285 8.22 -15.46 5.00
C ILE A 285 8.38 -14.50 3.81
N ASP A 286 7.34 -14.33 3.02
CA ASP A 286 7.39 -13.50 1.81
C ASP A 286 7.16 -12.00 2.07
N ALA A 287 6.80 -11.61 3.29
CA ALA A 287 6.57 -10.21 3.68
C ALA A 287 7.72 -9.28 3.27
N ILE A 288 8.97 -9.74 3.38
CA ILE A 288 10.14 -8.96 2.97
C ILE A 288 10.15 -8.65 1.47
N ILE A 289 9.66 -9.58 0.64
CA ILE A 289 9.55 -9.38 -0.82
C ILE A 289 8.52 -8.30 -1.12
N TRP A 290 7.38 -8.34 -0.41
CA TRP A 290 6.32 -7.34 -0.56
C TRP A 290 6.79 -5.95 -0.15
N MET A 291 7.50 -5.81 0.99
CA MET A 291 8.07 -4.53 1.43
C MET A 291 9.05 -3.93 0.40
N VAL A 292 9.92 -4.76 -0.18
CA VAL A 292 10.87 -4.31 -1.21
C VAL A 292 10.14 -3.93 -2.49
N SER A 293 9.16 -4.72 -2.91
CA SER A 293 8.37 -4.45 -4.13
C SER A 293 7.59 -3.15 -4.02
N GLU A 294 6.92 -2.93 -2.88
CA GLU A 294 6.21 -1.69 -2.58
C GLU A 294 7.16 -0.47 -2.61
N ALA A 295 8.30 -0.58 -1.93
CA ALA A 295 9.26 0.52 -1.87
C ALA A 295 9.82 0.88 -3.26
N LEU A 296 10.10 -0.11 -4.12
CA LEU A 296 10.50 0.10 -5.50
C LEU A 296 9.37 0.70 -6.34
N GLY A 297 8.14 0.22 -6.19
CA GLY A 297 6.96 0.74 -6.88
C GLY A 297 6.71 2.23 -6.57
N VAL A 298 6.80 2.63 -5.29
CA VAL A 298 6.69 4.03 -4.87
C VAL A 298 7.83 4.87 -5.45
N ALA A 299 9.07 4.38 -5.39
CA ALA A 299 10.24 5.08 -5.92
C ALA A 299 10.13 5.31 -7.43
N VAL A 300 9.74 4.28 -8.19
CA VAL A 300 9.55 4.36 -9.65
C VAL A 300 8.41 5.30 -10.03
N THR A 301 7.30 5.26 -9.30
CA THR A 301 6.15 6.13 -9.53
C THR A 301 6.54 7.60 -9.33
N THR A 302 7.20 7.92 -8.20
CA THR A 302 7.67 9.28 -7.90
C THR A 302 8.72 9.75 -8.92
N PHE A 303 9.70 8.90 -9.23
CA PHE A 303 10.72 9.20 -10.24
C PHE A 303 10.10 9.50 -11.60
N SER A 304 9.16 8.66 -12.04
CA SER A 304 8.48 8.82 -13.33
C SER A 304 7.61 10.06 -13.36
N ALA A 305 6.89 10.36 -12.28
CA ALA A 305 6.00 11.52 -12.19
C ALA A 305 6.79 12.85 -12.24
N GLN A 306 7.89 12.98 -11.49
CA GLN A 306 8.74 14.18 -11.56
C GLN A 306 9.36 14.37 -12.96
N ASN A 307 9.89 13.29 -13.57
CA ASN A 307 10.48 13.37 -14.90
C ASN A 307 9.42 13.63 -15.99
N PHE A 308 8.20 13.12 -15.85
CA PHE A 308 7.08 13.44 -16.74
C PHE A 308 6.69 14.91 -16.60
N GLY A 309 6.62 15.43 -15.38
CA GLY A 309 6.41 16.84 -15.08
C GLY A 309 7.43 17.75 -15.78
N ALA A 310 8.70 17.40 -15.66
CA ALA A 310 9.83 18.08 -16.31
C ALA A 310 9.92 17.88 -17.83
N ARG A 311 8.99 17.15 -18.46
CA ARG A 311 9.03 16.74 -19.87
C ARG A 311 10.28 15.91 -20.25
N ASN A 312 10.97 15.31 -19.27
CA ASN A 312 12.18 14.51 -19.48
C ASN A 312 11.85 13.02 -19.75
N TYR A 313 11.11 12.78 -20.84
CA TYR A 313 10.60 11.44 -21.18
C TYR A 313 11.71 10.41 -21.45
N GLY A 314 12.85 10.88 -21.98
CA GLY A 314 14.01 10.01 -22.22
C GLY A 314 14.61 9.49 -20.90
N ARG A 315 14.66 10.34 -19.87
CA ARG A 315 15.13 9.96 -18.54
C ARG A 315 14.13 9.04 -17.84
N MET A 316 12.84 9.30 -17.97
CA MET A 316 11.78 8.43 -17.45
C MET A 316 11.89 6.99 -17.98
N ARG A 317 12.11 6.82 -19.32
CA ARG A 317 12.33 5.50 -19.95
C ARG A 317 13.61 4.82 -19.44
N ARG A 318 14.70 5.57 -19.28
CA ARG A 318 15.95 5.04 -18.68
C ARG A 318 15.76 4.68 -17.21
N GLY A 319 14.95 5.45 -16.48
CA GLY A 319 14.57 5.17 -15.09
C GLY A 319 13.85 3.84 -14.97
N LEU A 320 12.86 3.56 -15.81
CA LEU A 320 12.19 2.27 -15.83
C LEU A 320 13.17 1.12 -16.10
N LYS A 321 14.05 1.23 -17.12
CA LYS A 321 15.05 0.18 -17.39
C LYS A 321 15.94 -0.09 -16.18
N CYS A 322 16.42 0.97 -15.54
CA CYS A 322 17.22 0.86 -14.31
C CYS A 322 16.45 0.21 -13.17
N ALA A 323 15.19 0.60 -12.97
CA ALA A 323 14.32 0.01 -11.95
C ALA A 323 14.05 -1.47 -12.21
N LEU A 324 13.78 -1.88 -13.46
CA LEU A 324 13.61 -3.28 -13.82
C LEU A 324 14.87 -4.12 -13.50
N CYS A 325 16.07 -3.58 -13.82
CA CYS A 325 17.34 -4.25 -13.46
C CYS A 325 17.52 -4.35 -11.93
N LEU A 326 17.25 -3.27 -11.19
CA LEU A 326 17.34 -3.28 -9.73
C LEU A 326 16.34 -4.27 -9.12
N THR A 327 15.11 -4.29 -9.60
CA THR A 327 14.07 -5.22 -9.14
C THR A 327 14.46 -6.67 -9.43
N ALA A 328 14.90 -6.97 -10.65
CA ALA A 328 15.35 -8.32 -11.00
C ALA A 328 16.52 -8.76 -10.12
N LEU A 329 17.48 -7.86 -9.84
CA LEU A 329 18.61 -8.16 -8.97
C LEU A 329 18.18 -8.33 -7.51
N VAL A 330 17.48 -7.35 -6.92
CA VAL A 330 17.18 -7.35 -5.47
C VAL A 330 16.08 -8.36 -5.15
N VAL A 331 14.92 -8.27 -5.79
CA VAL A 331 13.81 -9.21 -5.55
C VAL A 331 14.19 -10.62 -5.99
N GLY A 332 14.90 -10.75 -7.12
CA GLY A 332 15.40 -12.04 -7.59
C GLY A 332 16.38 -12.69 -6.62
N SER A 333 17.35 -11.93 -6.10
CA SER A 333 18.28 -12.45 -5.09
C SER A 333 17.57 -12.85 -3.80
N ILE A 334 16.64 -12.04 -3.30
CA ILE A 334 15.85 -12.37 -2.11
C ILE A 334 15.01 -13.62 -2.37
N SER A 335 14.32 -13.73 -3.50
CA SER A 335 13.55 -14.94 -3.87
C SER A 335 14.42 -16.19 -3.90
N VAL A 336 15.60 -16.13 -4.54
CA VAL A 336 16.53 -17.26 -4.59
C VAL A 336 17.00 -17.67 -3.20
N VAL A 337 17.39 -16.72 -2.35
CA VAL A 337 17.84 -16.98 -0.97
C VAL A 337 16.71 -17.59 -0.14
N LEU A 338 15.50 -17.04 -0.21
CA LEU A 338 14.34 -17.59 0.50
C LEU A 338 14.00 -19.00 0.00
N MET A 339 13.97 -19.22 -1.31
CA MET A 339 13.68 -20.53 -1.89
C MET A 339 14.71 -21.58 -1.51
N ALA A 340 16.02 -21.23 -1.53
CA ALA A 340 17.09 -22.15 -1.15
C ALA A 340 17.04 -22.55 0.34
N ASN A 341 16.46 -21.73 1.20
CA ASN A 341 16.43 -21.93 2.65
C ASN A 341 15.02 -22.12 3.22
N VAL A 342 13.99 -22.19 2.37
CA VAL A 342 12.58 -22.13 2.79
C VAL A 342 12.22 -23.18 3.84
N LEU A 343 12.70 -24.43 3.68
CA LEU A 343 12.43 -25.52 4.62
C LEU A 343 13.08 -25.24 6.00
N GLY A 344 14.33 -24.73 6.01
CA GLY A 344 15.01 -24.34 7.25
C GLY A 344 14.32 -23.16 7.94
N ILE A 345 13.88 -22.17 7.17
CA ILE A 345 13.13 -21.02 7.69
C ILE A 345 11.78 -21.48 8.25
N ALA A 346 11.03 -22.32 7.52
CA ALA A 346 9.74 -22.84 7.99
C ALA A 346 9.89 -23.63 9.30
N ARG A 347 10.89 -24.50 9.42
CA ARG A 347 11.21 -25.26 10.64
C ARG A 347 11.62 -24.37 11.83
N PHE A 348 12.13 -23.18 11.57
CA PHE A 348 12.41 -22.22 12.65
C PHE A 348 11.13 -21.66 13.28
N PHE A 349 10.03 -21.55 12.50
CA PHE A 349 8.76 -21.01 12.97
C PHE A 349 7.79 -22.07 13.50
N VAL A 350 7.91 -23.34 13.03
CA VAL A 350 6.94 -24.40 13.34
C VAL A 350 7.69 -25.72 13.57
N ASP A 351 7.38 -26.37 14.68
CA ASP A 351 7.96 -27.67 15.03
C ASP A 351 7.37 -28.85 14.22
N ASP A 352 6.16 -28.66 13.65
CA ASP A 352 5.49 -29.70 12.85
C ASP A 352 6.15 -29.84 11.46
N PRO A 353 6.80 -31.01 11.18
CA PRO A 353 7.46 -31.23 9.91
C PRO A 353 6.51 -31.16 8.70
N GLN A 354 5.25 -31.60 8.88
CA GLN A 354 4.27 -31.61 7.80
C GLN A 354 3.92 -30.17 7.37
N ILE A 355 3.72 -29.26 8.33
CA ILE A 355 3.46 -27.85 8.05
C ILE A 355 4.67 -27.20 7.39
N ALA A 356 5.89 -27.49 7.86
CA ALA A 356 7.12 -26.94 7.30
C ALA A 356 7.33 -27.39 5.84
N GLU A 357 7.12 -28.66 5.53
CA GLU A 357 7.23 -29.19 4.17
C GLU A 357 6.16 -28.62 3.24
N LEU A 358 4.93 -28.49 3.72
CA LEU A 358 3.83 -27.91 2.96
C LEU A 358 4.09 -26.42 2.69
N THR A 359 4.61 -25.68 3.68
CA THR A 359 5.06 -24.28 3.51
C THR A 359 6.11 -24.18 2.40
N ALA A 360 7.10 -25.07 2.41
CA ALA A 360 8.12 -25.10 1.37
C ALA A 360 7.50 -25.39 -0.01
N GLN A 361 6.58 -26.33 -0.10
CA GLN A 361 5.88 -26.63 -1.35
C GLN A 361 5.10 -25.39 -1.87
N VAL A 362 4.30 -24.74 -1.03
CA VAL A 362 3.56 -23.53 -1.41
C VAL A 362 4.52 -22.45 -1.92
N MET A 363 5.60 -22.20 -1.21
CA MET A 363 6.61 -21.22 -1.61
C MET A 363 7.27 -21.57 -2.96
N TRP A 364 7.52 -22.85 -3.28
CA TRP A 364 8.05 -23.24 -4.58
C TRP A 364 7.11 -22.97 -5.75
N TYR A 365 5.79 -22.97 -5.53
CA TYR A 365 4.82 -22.59 -6.56
C TYR A 365 4.75 -21.08 -6.79
N ILE A 366 4.87 -20.27 -5.74
CA ILE A 366 4.65 -18.82 -5.80
C ILE A 366 5.98 -18.06 -5.93
N GLY A 367 7.00 -18.48 -5.20
CA GLY A 367 8.26 -17.77 -4.99
C GLY A 367 9.02 -17.34 -6.25
N PRO A 368 9.16 -18.19 -7.28
CA PRO A 368 9.84 -17.80 -8.52
C PRO A 368 9.15 -16.66 -9.27
N PHE A 369 7.86 -16.44 -9.03
CA PHE A 369 7.03 -15.47 -9.74
C PHE A 369 6.91 -14.11 -9.05
N TYR A 370 7.43 -13.93 -7.83
CA TYR A 370 7.47 -12.61 -7.19
C TYR A 370 8.23 -11.58 -8.03
N VAL A 371 9.29 -12.00 -8.71
CA VAL A 371 10.04 -11.13 -9.62
C VAL A 371 9.14 -10.65 -10.75
N VAL A 372 8.32 -11.54 -11.33
CA VAL A 372 7.39 -11.19 -12.42
C VAL A 372 6.38 -10.14 -11.95
N TYR A 373 5.80 -10.34 -10.75
CA TYR A 373 4.91 -9.36 -10.12
C TYR A 373 5.60 -7.99 -9.99
N SER A 374 6.77 -7.96 -9.35
CA SER A 374 7.48 -6.71 -9.07
C SER A 374 7.92 -5.99 -10.36
N LEU A 375 8.28 -6.73 -11.41
CA LEU A 375 8.64 -6.17 -12.70
C LEU A 375 7.45 -5.48 -13.37
N TYR A 376 6.28 -6.11 -13.43
CA TYR A 376 5.14 -5.47 -14.06
C TYR A 376 4.59 -4.31 -13.21
N ASP A 377 4.69 -4.36 -11.87
CA ASP A 377 4.27 -3.23 -11.02
C ASP A 377 5.15 -1.99 -11.25
N ASN A 378 6.45 -2.14 -11.54
CA ASN A 378 7.30 -1.02 -11.96
C ASN A 378 6.86 -0.42 -13.31
N ILE A 379 6.44 -1.26 -14.26
CA ILE A 379 5.87 -0.77 -15.54
C ILE A 379 4.59 0.00 -15.24
N ALA A 380 3.69 -0.57 -14.43
CA ALA A 380 2.47 0.09 -14.00
C ALA A 380 2.76 1.40 -13.26
N GLY A 381 3.74 1.41 -12.34
CA GLY A 381 4.19 2.60 -11.62
C GLY A 381 4.70 3.71 -12.53
N THR A 382 5.42 3.35 -13.60
CA THR A 382 5.87 4.31 -14.61
C THR A 382 4.71 4.94 -15.36
N ILE A 383 3.71 4.16 -15.76
CA ILE A 383 2.52 4.63 -16.46
C ILE A 383 1.66 5.50 -15.53
N ARG A 384 1.47 5.05 -14.27
CA ARG A 384 0.80 5.84 -13.22
C ARG A 384 1.49 7.18 -12.98
N GLY A 385 2.83 7.19 -12.93
CA GLY A 385 3.63 8.41 -12.81
C GLY A 385 3.40 9.43 -13.93
N ALA A 386 3.05 8.98 -15.12
CA ALA A 386 2.63 9.87 -16.22
C ALA A 386 1.19 10.41 -16.06
N GLY A 387 0.45 10.00 -15.02
CA GLY A 387 -0.93 10.43 -14.77
C GLY A 387 -2.00 9.52 -15.40
N GLU A 388 -1.59 8.42 -16.02
CA GLU A 388 -2.51 7.43 -16.58
C GLU A 388 -2.72 6.32 -15.54
N SER A 389 -3.80 6.40 -14.77
CA SER A 389 -4.12 5.44 -13.69
C SER A 389 -5.23 4.47 -14.06
N LEU A 390 -6.16 4.88 -14.94
CA LEU A 390 -7.34 4.07 -15.27
C LEU A 390 -6.98 2.78 -16.01
N ARG A 391 -6.15 2.87 -17.04
CA ARG A 391 -5.77 1.68 -17.85
C ARG A 391 -4.91 0.70 -17.06
N PRO A 392 -3.87 1.09 -16.30
CA PRO A 392 -3.19 0.20 -15.38
C PRO A 392 -4.13 -0.47 -14.39
N MET A 393 -5.08 0.26 -13.82
CA MET A 393 -6.13 -0.33 -12.96
C MET A 393 -6.90 -1.43 -13.70
N ILE A 394 -7.42 -1.16 -14.89
CA ILE A 394 -8.18 -2.16 -15.67
C ILE A 394 -7.33 -3.41 -15.95
N ILE A 395 -6.05 -3.24 -16.32
CA ILE A 395 -5.14 -4.37 -16.58
C ILE A 395 -4.96 -5.21 -15.30
N VAL A 396 -4.74 -4.59 -14.15
CA VAL A 396 -4.59 -5.31 -12.88
C VAL A 396 -5.91 -5.97 -12.47
N LEU A 397 -7.05 -5.27 -12.59
CA LEU A 397 -8.36 -5.83 -12.23
C LEU A 397 -8.72 -7.04 -13.09
N THR A 398 -8.47 -6.98 -14.39
CA THR A 398 -8.78 -8.11 -15.28
C THR A 398 -7.76 -9.24 -15.16
N GLY A 399 -6.47 -8.92 -15.18
CA GLY A 399 -5.39 -9.91 -15.23
C GLY A 399 -5.07 -10.53 -13.86
N SER A 400 -5.05 -9.74 -12.77
CA SER A 400 -4.68 -10.24 -11.46
C SER A 400 -5.88 -10.52 -10.55
N CYS A 401 -6.92 -9.67 -10.54
CA CYS A 401 -8.05 -9.86 -9.63
C CYS A 401 -9.12 -10.77 -10.23
N LEU A 402 -9.74 -10.37 -11.35
CA LEU A 402 -10.86 -11.11 -11.94
C LEU A 402 -10.44 -12.50 -12.40
N LEU A 403 -9.32 -12.61 -13.11
CA LEU A 403 -8.81 -13.91 -13.56
C LEU A 403 -8.54 -14.85 -12.38
N ARG A 404 -7.99 -14.32 -11.25
CA ARG A 404 -7.77 -15.11 -10.04
C ARG A 404 -9.09 -15.56 -9.42
N VAL A 405 -10.07 -14.68 -9.30
CA VAL A 405 -11.40 -15.00 -8.77
C VAL A 405 -12.07 -16.08 -9.63
N VAL A 406 -12.08 -15.91 -10.96
CA VAL A 406 -12.62 -16.90 -11.89
C VAL A 406 -11.89 -18.23 -11.75
N TRP A 407 -10.56 -18.22 -11.62
CA TRP A 407 -9.77 -19.43 -11.40
C TRP A 407 -10.18 -20.16 -10.11
N GLN A 408 -10.31 -19.43 -9.00
CA GLN A 408 -10.69 -20.03 -7.71
C GLN A 408 -12.12 -20.58 -7.72
N LEU A 409 -13.06 -19.92 -8.39
CA LEU A 409 -14.48 -20.29 -8.37
C LEU A 409 -14.87 -21.28 -9.46
N ALA A 410 -14.16 -21.31 -10.61
CA ALA A 410 -14.53 -22.13 -11.75
C ALA A 410 -13.54 -23.28 -12.02
N VAL A 411 -12.22 -23.06 -11.83
CA VAL A 411 -11.20 -24.06 -12.16
C VAL A 411 -10.90 -24.96 -10.96
N VAL A 412 -10.73 -24.39 -9.77
CA VAL A 412 -10.41 -25.16 -8.55
C VAL A 412 -11.49 -26.20 -8.22
N PRO A 413 -12.82 -25.93 -8.35
CA PRO A 413 -13.84 -26.96 -8.10
C PRO A 413 -13.80 -28.15 -9.06
N LEU A 414 -13.25 -27.98 -10.27
CA LEU A 414 -13.10 -29.09 -11.23
C LEU A 414 -12.00 -30.08 -10.84
N ASN A 415 -10.97 -29.58 -10.16
CA ASN A 415 -9.89 -30.39 -9.62
C ASN A 415 -9.45 -29.76 -8.28
N HIS A 416 -10.15 -30.16 -7.21
CA HIS A 416 -9.98 -29.59 -5.87
C HIS A 416 -8.66 -30.05 -5.22
N THR A 417 -7.54 -29.50 -5.72
CA THR A 417 -6.21 -29.73 -5.20
C THR A 417 -5.51 -28.39 -4.87
N LEU A 418 -4.68 -28.40 -3.84
CA LEU A 418 -3.92 -27.23 -3.44
C LEU A 418 -3.05 -26.67 -4.58
N HIS A 419 -2.45 -27.57 -5.38
CA HIS A 419 -1.62 -27.19 -6.53
C HIS A 419 -2.40 -26.35 -7.55
N VAL A 420 -3.63 -26.74 -7.88
CA VAL A 420 -4.48 -25.99 -8.80
C VAL A 420 -4.85 -24.63 -8.23
N ALA A 421 -5.16 -24.55 -6.94
CA ALA A 421 -5.43 -23.28 -6.29
C ALA A 421 -4.21 -22.33 -6.33
N LEU A 422 -3.01 -22.83 -6.04
CA LEU A 422 -1.77 -22.06 -6.04
C LEU A 422 -1.33 -21.60 -7.44
N LEU A 423 -1.63 -22.37 -8.50
CA LEU A 423 -1.34 -21.97 -9.88
C LEU A 423 -2.01 -20.68 -10.30
N SER A 424 -3.05 -20.25 -9.61
CA SER A 424 -3.68 -18.94 -9.84
C SER A 424 -2.69 -17.78 -9.73
N TYR A 425 -1.69 -17.83 -8.84
CA TYR A 425 -0.69 -16.78 -8.66
C TYR A 425 0.23 -16.61 -9.88
N PRO A 426 1.00 -17.65 -10.28
CA PRO A 426 1.86 -17.53 -11.45
C PRO A 426 1.11 -17.22 -12.74
N ILE A 427 -0.05 -17.82 -12.98
CA ILE A 427 -0.85 -17.58 -14.18
C ILE A 427 -1.28 -16.13 -14.25
N THR A 428 -1.86 -15.58 -13.16
CA THR A 428 -2.35 -14.21 -13.14
C THR A 428 -1.20 -13.20 -13.24
N TRP A 429 -0.08 -13.43 -12.58
CA TRP A 429 1.06 -12.51 -12.63
C TRP A 429 1.76 -12.50 -13.99
N VAL A 430 1.94 -13.68 -14.61
CA VAL A 430 2.51 -13.77 -15.95
C VAL A 430 1.57 -13.13 -16.98
N THR A 431 0.27 -13.44 -16.94
CA THR A 431 -0.72 -12.86 -17.84
C THR A 431 -0.75 -11.33 -17.71
N THR A 432 -0.83 -10.81 -16.48
CA THR A 432 -0.81 -9.37 -16.22
C THR A 432 0.48 -8.73 -16.70
N GLY A 433 1.62 -9.38 -16.46
CA GLY A 433 2.93 -8.92 -16.90
C GLY A 433 3.03 -8.82 -18.43
N VAL A 434 2.54 -9.85 -19.15
CA VAL A 434 2.50 -9.84 -20.62
C VAL A 434 1.62 -8.68 -21.12
N ILE A 435 0.43 -8.50 -20.54
CA ILE A 435 -0.47 -7.40 -20.94
C ILE A 435 0.20 -6.05 -20.69
N PHE A 436 0.88 -5.85 -19.56
CA PHE A 436 1.61 -4.60 -19.29
C PHE A 436 2.76 -4.36 -20.26
N ILE A 437 3.52 -5.39 -20.65
CA ILE A 437 4.59 -5.26 -21.64
C ILE A 437 4.02 -4.87 -22.99
N LEU A 438 2.93 -5.53 -23.43
CA LEU A 438 2.25 -5.20 -24.68
C LEU A 438 1.68 -3.78 -24.64
N TYR A 439 1.00 -3.41 -23.57
CA TYR A 439 0.44 -2.07 -23.42
C TYR A 439 1.55 -1.00 -23.37
N TYR A 440 2.66 -1.24 -22.67
CA TYR A 440 3.78 -0.31 -22.61
C TYR A 440 4.41 -0.08 -23.99
N ARG A 441 4.50 -1.13 -24.83
CA ARG A 441 5.11 -1.04 -26.17
C ARG A 441 4.17 -0.54 -27.24
N LEU A 442 2.91 -0.95 -27.24
CA LEU A 442 1.95 -0.77 -28.32
C LEU A 442 0.80 0.19 -27.98
N GLY A 443 0.56 0.48 -26.70
CA GLY A 443 -0.67 1.12 -26.21
C GLY A 443 -0.73 2.63 -26.31
N HIS A 444 0.23 3.32 -26.96
CA HIS A 444 0.26 4.78 -27.13
C HIS A 444 0.05 5.57 -25.83
N TRP A 445 0.28 4.92 -24.68
CA TRP A 445 0.01 5.47 -23.34
C TRP A 445 0.70 6.83 -23.09
N MET A 446 1.89 7.03 -23.68
CA MET A 446 2.65 8.28 -23.54
C MET A 446 1.97 9.44 -24.28
N GLU A 447 1.37 9.18 -25.43
CA GLU A 447 0.63 10.17 -26.21
C GLU A 447 -0.64 10.58 -25.45
N HIS A 448 -1.42 9.62 -25.01
CA HIS A 448 -2.61 9.87 -24.17
C HIS A 448 -2.28 10.64 -22.89
N ALA A 449 -1.18 10.28 -22.21
CA ALA A 449 -0.76 10.98 -20.99
C ALA A 449 -0.39 12.46 -21.30
N ARG A 450 0.22 12.74 -22.47
CA ARG A 450 0.55 14.10 -22.90
C ARG A 450 -0.70 14.90 -23.23
N GLU A 451 -1.62 14.35 -24.01
CA GLU A 451 -2.89 14.98 -24.37
C GLU A 451 -3.68 15.36 -23.11
N HIS A 452 -3.74 14.44 -22.13
CA HIS A 452 -4.41 14.72 -20.85
C HIS A 452 -3.72 15.83 -20.07
N LYS A 453 -2.40 15.88 -20.06
CA LYS A 453 -1.66 16.97 -19.40
C LYS A 453 -1.93 18.32 -20.06
N GLU A 454 -1.92 18.38 -21.38
CA GLU A 454 -2.19 19.60 -22.15
C GLU A 454 -3.63 20.08 -21.95
N ALA A 455 -4.60 19.17 -21.98
CA ALA A 455 -6.00 19.50 -21.66
C ALA A 455 -6.19 20.05 -20.24
N ASN A 456 -5.47 19.48 -19.24
CA ASN A 456 -5.52 19.96 -17.86
C ASN A 456 -4.77 21.28 -17.64
N LEU A 457 -3.86 21.67 -18.54
CA LEU A 457 -3.18 22.96 -18.50
C LEU A 457 -4.01 24.08 -19.15
N ALA A 458 -4.91 23.72 -20.07
CA ALA A 458 -5.78 24.62 -20.79
C ALA A 458 -7.11 24.91 -20.07
N ALA A 459 -7.52 24.05 -19.13
CA ALA A 459 -8.69 24.19 -18.26
C ALA A 459 -8.32 24.88 -16.95
#